data_7867c2204115f784b0ce3acbf462f0d6
#
_entry.id   7867c2204115f784b0ce3acbf462f0d6
#
_cell.length_a   1.000
_cell.length_b   1.000
_cell.length_c   1.000
_cell.angle_alpha   90.00
_cell.angle_beta   90.00
_cell.angle_gamma   90.00
#
_symmetry.space_group_name_H-M   'P 1'
#
loop_
_entity.id
_entity.type
_entity.pdbx_description
1 polymer ?
#
loop_
_entity_poly.entity_id
_entity_poly.type
_entity_poly.pdbx_seq_one_letter_code
_entity_poly.pdbx_strand_id
1 'polypeptide(L)'
;SRGLGDVYKRQYLCRLADLFDGVTVTAPTMGAIIAILLAVLLLYASGFVSASEIAFFSLSPVDLSEIEEGKHTSDRRISALLNDSERLLATILISNNFVNVTIIMLCNYFFASTIHFGNSVILEFLLITVVLTFLLLLFGEIMPKIYSAQNTLKFCRKAAPAISFLKKFFSPLSLSLIHI
;
A
#
# COMPACT_ATOMS: atom_id res chain seq x y z
N SER A 1 -43.69 -23.82 8.94
CA SER A 1 -42.55 -23.35 8.11
C SER A 1 -41.49 -22.52 8.87
N ARG A 2 -41.75 -22.08 10.12
CA ARG A 2 -40.75 -21.35 10.93
C ARG A 2 -39.61 -22.24 11.48
N GLY A 3 -39.84 -23.52 11.70
CA GLY A 3 -38.86 -24.45 12.29
C GLY A 3 -37.70 -24.85 11.35
N LEU A 4 -37.94 -24.94 10.05
CA LEU A 4 -36.86 -25.31 9.10
C LEU A 4 -35.81 -24.20 8.96
N GLY A 5 -36.20 -22.94 8.93
CA GLY A 5 -35.28 -21.80 8.85
C GLY A 5 -34.36 -21.68 10.07
N ASP A 6 -34.87 -22.01 11.28
CA ASP A 6 -34.07 -21.97 12.50
C ASP A 6 -33.08 -23.15 12.60
N VAL A 7 -33.45 -24.32 12.06
CA VAL A 7 -32.54 -25.48 11.97
C VAL A 7 -31.40 -25.19 11.03
N TYR A 8 -31.66 -24.63 9.84
CA TYR A 8 -30.62 -24.25 8.90
C TYR A 8 -29.72 -23.14 9.45
N LYS A 9 -30.28 -22.10 10.10
CA LYS A 9 -29.49 -21.06 10.77
C LYS A 9 -28.55 -21.62 11.83
N ARG A 10 -29.08 -22.52 12.69
CA ARG A 10 -28.24 -23.19 13.71
C ARG A 10 -27.15 -24.04 13.09
N GLN A 11 -27.47 -24.78 12.04
CA GLN A 11 -26.49 -25.61 11.33
C GLN A 11 -25.38 -24.78 10.65
N TYR A 12 -25.73 -23.61 10.09
CA TYR A 12 -24.73 -22.66 9.55
C TYR A 12 -23.90 -22.03 10.66
N LEU A 13 -24.52 -21.67 11.80
CA LEU A 13 -23.80 -21.12 12.96
C LEU A 13 -22.86 -22.15 13.60
N CYS A 14 -23.29 -23.41 13.73
CA CYS A 14 -22.40 -24.47 14.20
C CYS A 14 -21.24 -24.71 13.24
N ARG A 15 -21.48 -24.79 11.92
CA ARG A 15 -20.41 -24.90 10.94
C ARG A 15 -19.45 -23.72 10.95
N LEU A 16 -19.94 -22.49 11.16
CA LEU A 16 -19.11 -21.30 11.34
C LEU A 16 -18.31 -21.39 12.64
N ALA A 17 -18.89 -21.85 13.74
CA ALA A 17 -18.18 -22.08 15.00
C ALA A 17 -17.08 -23.14 14.84
N ASP A 18 -17.40 -24.26 14.19
CA ASP A 18 -16.45 -25.33 13.90
C ASP A 18 -15.25 -24.88 13.00
N LEU A 19 -15.47 -23.86 12.15
CA LEU A 19 -14.39 -23.27 11.34
C LEU A 19 -13.40 -22.46 12.19
N PHE A 20 -13.85 -21.92 13.31
CA PHE A 20 -13.01 -21.18 14.26
C PHE A 20 -12.53 -22.05 15.43
N ASP A 21 -13.08 -23.27 15.57
CA ASP A 21 -12.62 -24.26 16.55
C ASP A 21 -11.26 -24.80 16.11
N GLY A 22 -10.23 -24.46 16.87
CA GLY A 22 -8.85 -24.83 16.56
C GLY A 22 -7.93 -23.67 16.16
N VAL A 23 -8.42 -22.43 16.17
CA VAL A 23 -7.56 -21.25 15.99
C VAL A 23 -6.71 -21.08 17.26
N THR A 24 -5.42 -21.30 17.13
CA THR A 24 -4.46 -21.09 18.22
C THR A 24 -3.54 -19.92 17.87
N VAL A 25 -3.33 -19.04 18.85
CA VAL A 25 -2.40 -17.92 18.72
C VAL A 25 -1.17 -18.24 19.56
N THR A 26 -0.03 -18.31 18.90
CA THR A 26 1.27 -18.50 19.55
C THR A 26 1.97 -17.16 19.77
N ALA A 27 2.85 -17.08 20.76
CA ALA A 27 3.64 -15.88 20.98
C ALA A 27 4.51 -15.60 19.74
N PRO A 28 4.51 -14.35 19.23
CA PRO A 28 5.27 -13.99 18.04
C PRO A 28 6.78 -14.15 18.29
N THR A 29 7.48 -14.73 17.33
CA THR A 29 8.93 -14.80 17.36
C THR A 29 9.53 -13.39 17.14
N MET A 30 10.80 -13.19 17.54
CA MET A 30 11.50 -11.91 17.26
C MET A 30 11.50 -11.58 15.75
N GLY A 31 11.64 -12.58 14.89
CA GLY A 31 11.55 -12.39 13.43
C GLY A 31 10.17 -11.89 12.98
N ALA A 32 9.11 -12.42 13.57
CA ALA A 32 7.74 -12.02 13.28
C ALA A 32 7.48 -10.55 13.73
N ILE A 33 7.99 -10.16 14.90
CA ILE A 33 7.88 -8.79 15.40
C ILE A 33 8.60 -7.81 14.47
N ILE A 34 9.81 -8.15 14.04
CA ILE A 34 10.57 -7.32 13.09
C ILE A 34 9.83 -7.23 11.76
N ALA A 35 9.27 -8.33 11.26
CA ALA A 35 8.53 -8.36 10.00
C ALA A 35 7.30 -7.44 10.04
N ILE A 36 6.51 -7.47 11.10
CA ILE A 36 5.32 -6.61 11.19
C ILE A 36 5.68 -5.12 11.36
N LEU A 37 6.73 -4.82 12.13
CA LEU A 37 7.23 -3.45 12.26
C LEU A 37 7.73 -2.90 10.92
N LEU A 38 8.46 -3.71 10.15
CA LEU A 38 8.91 -3.37 8.82
C LEU A 38 7.74 -3.21 7.85
N ALA A 39 6.72 -4.08 7.93
CA ALA A 39 5.50 -3.97 7.12
C ALA A 39 4.76 -2.65 7.39
N VAL A 40 4.64 -2.22 8.65
CA VAL A 40 4.02 -0.93 9.01
C VAL A 40 4.83 0.24 8.47
N LEU A 41 6.16 0.20 8.55
CA LEU A 41 7.02 1.22 7.97
C LEU A 41 6.86 1.30 6.44
N LEU A 42 6.83 0.15 5.78
CA LEU A 42 6.62 0.06 4.34
C LEU A 42 5.21 0.50 3.93
N LEU A 43 4.19 0.25 4.75
CA LEU A 43 2.83 0.74 4.51
C LEU A 43 2.79 2.28 4.49
N TYR A 44 3.51 2.91 5.42
CA TYR A 44 3.67 4.36 5.41
C TYR A 44 4.40 4.85 4.15
N ALA A 45 5.46 4.16 3.74
CA ALA A 45 6.18 4.48 2.50
C ALA A 45 5.31 4.28 1.25
N SER A 46 4.50 3.21 1.19
CA SER A 46 3.53 2.96 0.11
C SER A 46 2.51 4.10 0.02
N GLY A 47 1.93 4.50 1.15
CA GLY A 47 1.01 5.65 1.21
C GLY A 47 1.65 6.96 0.75
N PHE A 48 2.91 7.20 1.11
CA PHE A 48 3.64 8.38 0.67
C PHE A 48 3.88 8.38 -0.85
N VAL A 49 4.28 7.24 -1.44
CA VAL A 49 4.48 7.09 -2.88
C VAL A 49 3.16 7.24 -3.63
N SER A 50 2.08 6.61 -3.12
CA SER A 50 0.74 6.69 -3.69
C SER A 50 0.16 8.11 -3.64
N ALA A 51 0.37 8.83 -2.53
CA ALA A 51 0.00 10.24 -2.40
C ALA A 51 0.77 11.14 -3.38
N SER A 52 2.05 10.80 -3.63
CA SER A 52 2.88 11.54 -4.59
C SER A 52 2.33 11.46 -6.00
N GLU A 53 1.78 10.32 -6.41
CA GLU A 53 1.13 10.17 -7.72
C GLU A 53 0.06 11.26 -7.93
N ILE A 54 -0.92 11.34 -7.03
CA ILE A 54 -1.98 12.34 -7.14
C ILE A 54 -1.41 13.76 -7.06
N ALA A 55 -0.48 14.02 -6.15
CA ALA A 55 0.09 15.35 -5.98
C ALA A 55 0.77 15.85 -7.27
N PHE A 56 1.63 15.04 -7.89
CA PHE A 56 2.36 15.48 -9.10
C PHE A 56 1.45 15.61 -10.33
N PHE A 57 0.41 14.78 -10.45
CA PHE A 57 -0.47 14.79 -11.62
C PHE A 57 -1.75 15.64 -11.45
N SER A 58 -1.99 16.22 -10.26
CA SER A 58 -3.12 17.11 -9.99
C SER A 58 -2.70 18.56 -9.75
N LEU A 59 -1.48 18.94 -10.15
CA LEU A 59 -1.03 20.33 -10.07
C LEU A 59 -1.89 21.22 -10.97
N SER A 60 -2.37 22.34 -10.43
CA SER A 60 -3.13 23.32 -11.19
C SER A 60 -2.20 24.20 -12.05
N PRO A 61 -2.72 24.88 -13.09
CA PRO A 61 -1.92 25.84 -13.85
C PRO A 61 -1.30 26.95 -12.99
N VAL A 62 -1.97 27.32 -11.91
CA VAL A 62 -1.46 28.31 -10.94
C VAL A 62 -0.27 27.75 -10.18
N ASP A 63 -0.36 26.47 -9.72
CA ASP A 63 0.75 25.79 -9.05
C ASP A 63 1.96 25.67 -9.97
N LEU A 64 1.75 25.37 -11.26
CA LEU A 64 2.82 25.26 -12.25
C LEU A 64 3.51 26.60 -12.45
N SER A 65 2.77 27.71 -12.56
CA SER A 65 3.36 29.05 -12.68
C SER A 65 4.17 29.43 -11.43
N GLU A 66 3.71 29.05 -10.24
CA GLU A 66 4.47 29.28 -8.99
C GLU A 66 5.76 28.46 -8.93
N ILE A 67 5.74 27.22 -9.45
CA ILE A 67 6.93 26.36 -9.58
C ILE A 67 7.93 26.96 -10.56
N GLU A 68 7.47 27.54 -11.68
CA GLU A 68 8.31 28.20 -12.69
C GLU A 68 9.02 29.44 -12.13
N GLU A 69 8.38 30.17 -11.21
CA GLU A 69 9.01 31.31 -10.52
C GLU A 69 10.21 30.88 -9.65
N GLY A 70 10.30 29.58 -9.28
CA GLY A 70 11.49 28.99 -8.67
C GLY A 70 11.80 29.49 -7.25
N LYS A 71 10.78 29.90 -6.49
CA LYS A 71 10.93 30.45 -5.12
C LYS A 71 11.50 29.45 -4.12
N HIS A 72 11.33 28.15 -4.39
CA HIS A 72 11.80 27.07 -3.50
C HIS A 72 12.81 26.18 -4.20
N THR A 73 13.77 25.67 -3.45
CA THR A 73 14.79 24.72 -3.96
C THR A 73 14.19 23.41 -4.50
N SER A 74 13.00 23.05 -4.01
CA SER A 74 12.27 21.88 -4.51
C SER A 74 11.62 22.12 -5.88
N ASP A 75 11.30 23.36 -6.25
CA ASP A 75 10.57 23.69 -7.47
C ASP A 75 11.36 23.25 -8.72
N ARG A 76 12.67 23.47 -8.73
CA ARG A 76 13.55 22.98 -9.80
C ARG A 76 13.52 21.44 -9.95
N ARG A 77 13.40 20.71 -8.83
CA ARG A 77 13.28 19.24 -8.86
C ARG A 77 11.92 18.81 -9.38
N ILE A 78 10.86 19.51 -8.99
CA ILE A 78 9.50 19.25 -9.47
C ILE A 78 9.44 19.45 -10.99
N SER A 79 9.97 20.56 -11.52
CA SER A 79 10.05 20.80 -12.96
C SER A 79 10.82 19.71 -13.71
N ALA A 80 11.96 19.28 -13.15
CA ALA A 80 12.76 18.21 -13.74
C ALA A 80 12.06 16.84 -13.72
N LEU A 81 11.18 16.60 -12.72
CA LEU A 81 10.38 15.39 -12.63
C LEU A 81 9.22 15.42 -13.62
N LEU A 82 8.55 16.56 -13.73
CA LEU A 82 7.41 16.75 -14.63
C LEU A 82 7.80 16.76 -16.12
N ASN A 83 8.98 17.27 -16.45
CA ASN A 83 9.51 17.22 -17.82
C ASN A 83 9.68 15.79 -18.35
N ASP A 84 9.78 14.80 -17.47
CA ASP A 84 9.87 13.38 -17.79
C ASP A 84 8.75 12.62 -17.07
N SER A 85 7.52 13.04 -17.35
CA SER A 85 6.32 12.58 -16.66
C SER A 85 6.05 11.09 -16.85
N GLU A 86 6.38 10.51 -17.99
CA GLU A 86 6.23 9.08 -18.26
C GLU A 86 7.13 8.25 -17.34
N ARG A 87 8.39 8.63 -17.20
CA ARG A 87 9.31 7.98 -16.27
C ARG A 87 8.91 8.21 -14.81
N LEU A 88 8.39 9.39 -14.50
CA LEU A 88 7.88 9.68 -13.17
C LEU A 88 6.75 8.72 -12.83
N LEU A 89 5.76 8.59 -13.71
CA LEU A 89 4.62 7.69 -13.53
C LEU A 89 5.06 6.23 -13.40
N ALA A 90 5.92 5.75 -14.32
CA ALA A 90 6.46 4.40 -14.26
C ALA A 90 7.21 4.13 -12.93
N THR A 91 8.02 5.08 -12.48
CA THR A 91 8.77 4.97 -11.23
C THR A 91 7.83 4.84 -10.03
N ILE A 92 6.81 5.69 -9.94
CA ILE A 92 5.83 5.67 -8.85
C ILE A 92 5.08 4.35 -8.85
N LEU A 93 4.61 3.90 -10.02
CA LEU A 93 3.86 2.65 -10.17
C LEU A 93 4.69 1.42 -9.77
N ILE A 94 5.95 1.33 -10.25
CA ILE A 94 6.86 0.24 -9.90
C ILE A 94 7.15 0.25 -8.40
N SER A 95 7.46 1.42 -7.84
CA SER A 95 7.78 1.57 -6.42
C SER A 95 6.61 1.13 -5.55
N ASN A 96 5.39 1.58 -5.86
CA ASN A 96 4.19 1.25 -5.12
C ASN A 96 3.91 -0.27 -5.14
N ASN A 97 3.95 -0.87 -6.33
CA ASN A 97 3.74 -2.31 -6.47
C ASN A 97 4.81 -3.14 -5.75
N PHE A 98 6.07 -2.74 -5.85
CA PHE A 98 7.18 -3.42 -5.16
C PHE A 98 7.00 -3.39 -3.64
N VAL A 99 6.66 -2.23 -3.09
CA VAL A 99 6.41 -2.06 -1.65
C VAL A 99 5.19 -2.87 -1.21
N ASN A 100 4.09 -2.85 -1.97
CA ASN A 100 2.86 -3.58 -1.64
C ASN A 100 3.10 -5.10 -1.60
N VAL A 101 3.81 -5.66 -2.58
CA VAL A 101 4.18 -7.09 -2.59
C VAL A 101 5.04 -7.43 -1.38
N THR A 102 6.01 -6.57 -1.05
CA THR A 102 6.87 -6.78 0.13
C THR A 102 6.07 -6.77 1.43
N ILE A 103 5.10 -5.85 1.58
CA ILE A 103 4.21 -5.80 2.75
C ILE A 103 3.42 -7.12 2.87
N ILE A 104 2.83 -7.59 1.77
CA ILE A 104 2.05 -8.84 1.75
C ILE A 104 2.93 -10.02 2.20
N MET A 105 4.16 -10.12 1.71
CA MET A 105 5.08 -11.18 2.11
C MET A 105 5.44 -11.13 3.60
N LEU A 106 5.73 -9.94 4.13
CA LEU A 106 6.05 -9.74 5.54
C LEU A 106 4.85 -10.06 6.45
N CYS A 107 3.66 -9.62 6.07
CA CYS A 107 2.44 -9.91 6.81
C CYS A 107 2.11 -11.41 6.78
N ASN A 108 2.23 -12.07 5.62
CA ASN A 108 2.05 -13.52 5.53
C ASN A 108 3.02 -14.28 6.45
N TYR A 109 4.29 -13.88 6.47
CA TYR A 109 5.28 -14.46 7.39
C TYR A 109 4.89 -14.26 8.87
N PHE A 110 4.42 -13.05 9.23
CA PHE A 110 3.94 -12.76 10.58
C PHE A 110 2.74 -13.64 10.96
N PHE A 111 1.73 -13.71 10.11
CA PHE A 111 0.52 -14.49 10.39
C PHE A 111 0.82 -15.99 10.46
N ALA A 112 1.56 -16.52 9.51
CA ALA A 112 1.95 -17.94 9.50
C ALA A 112 2.76 -18.36 10.74
N SER A 113 3.53 -17.44 11.34
CA SER A 113 4.31 -17.74 12.55
C SER A 113 3.54 -17.52 13.85
N THR A 114 2.39 -16.84 13.81
CA THR A 114 1.67 -16.37 15.02
C THR A 114 0.30 -17.00 15.15
N ILE A 115 -0.41 -17.23 14.05
CA ILE A 115 -1.79 -17.73 14.05
C ILE A 115 -1.83 -19.08 13.31
N HIS A 116 -2.38 -20.08 13.98
CA HIS A 116 -2.59 -21.39 13.41
C HIS A 116 -4.09 -21.65 13.34
N PHE A 117 -4.61 -21.79 12.12
CA PHE A 117 -6.05 -21.98 11.86
C PHE A 117 -6.48 -23.46 11.88
N GLY A 118 -5.76 -24.35 12.57
CA GLY A 118 -6.10 -25.77 12.65
C GLY A 118 -6.22 -26.41 11.26
N ASN A 119 -7.38 -26.99 10.96
CA ASN A 119 -7.63 -27.71 9.70
C ASN A 119 -8.13 -26.83 8.53
N SER A 120 -8.33 -25.52 8.74
CA SER A 120 -9.01 -24.63 7.78
C SER A 120 -8.03 -23.72 7.02
N VAL A 121 -7.10 -24.30 6.25
CA VAL A 121 -6.15 -23.54 5.41
C VAL A 121 -6.83 -22.55 4.46
N ILE A 122 -8.03 -22.90 3.97
CA ILE A 122 -8.80 -22.01 3.07
C ILE A 122 -9.30 -20.78 3.83
N LEU A 123 -9.77 -20.95 5.07
CA LEU A 123 -10.24 -19.85 5.90
C LEU A 123 -9.09 -18.89 6.25
N GLU A 124 -7.94 -19.45 6.63
CA GLU A 124 -6.70 -18.71 6.86
C GLU A 124 -6.35 -17.82 5.66
N PHE A 125 -6.23 -18.43 4.50
CA PHE A 125 -5.88 -17.72 3.27
C PHE A 125 -6.88 -16.62 2.92
N LEU A 126 -8.18 -16.92 2.94
CA LEU A 126 -9.23 -15.93 2.62
C LEU A 126 -9.23 -14.78 3.61
N LEU A 127 -9.19 -15.05 4.91
CA LEU A 127 -9.29 -14.03 5.95
C LEU A 127 -8.06 -13.10 5.91
N ILE A 128 -6.86 -13.68 5.84
CA ILE A 128 -5.62 -12.91 5.77
C ILE A 128 -5.60 -12.08 4.48
N THR A 129 -5.88 -12.71 3.33
CA THR A 129 -5.83 -12.02 2.04
C THR A 129 -6.84 -10.87 1.97
N VAL A 130 -8.09 -11.09 2.37
CA VAL A 130 -9.14 -10.06 2.33
C VAL A 130 -8.81 -8.91 3.27
N VAL A 131 -8.42 -9.21 4.52
CA VAL A 131 -8.11 -8.17 5.52
C VAL A 131 -6.86 -7.38 5.08
N LEU A 132 -5.80 -8.05 4.64
CA LEU A 132 -4.58 -7.37 4.17
C LEU A 132 -4.85 -6.49 2.95
N THR A 133 -5.57 -7.02 1.96
CA THR A 133 -5.90 -6.24 0.75
C THR A 133 -6.73 -5.02 1.11
N PHE A 134 -7.70 -5.14 2.00
CA PHE A 134 -8.50 -4.02 2.46
C PHE A 134 -7.66 -2.97 3.19
N LEU A 135 -6.78 -3.39 4.10
CA LEU A 135 -5.90 -2.47 4.85
C LEU A 135 -4.90 -1.77 3.93
N LEU A 136 -4.27 -2.51 3.00
CA LEU A 136 -3.37 -1.94 2.00
C LEU A 136 -4.07 -0.92 1.11
N LEU A 137 -5.26 -1.25 0.61
CA LEU A 137 -6.03 -0.36 -0.25
C LEU A 137 -6.44 0.90 0.51
N LEU A 138 -6.91 0.76 1.74
CA LEU A 138 -7.38 1.88 2.55
C LEU A 138 -6.23 2.79 2.99
N PHE A 139 -5.21 2.24 3.64
CA PHE A 139 -4.13 3.01 4.26
C PHE A 139 -2.93 3.25 3.33
N GLY A 140 -2.66 2.33 2.41
CA GLY A 140 -1.56 2.45 1.44
C GLY A 140 -1.93 3.22 0.18
N GLU A 141 -3.24 3.38 -0.11
CA GLU A 141 -3.66 3.97 -1.38
C GLU A 141 -4.72 5.06 -1.22
N ILE A 142 -5.91 4.75 -0.72
CA ILE A 142 -7.05 5.68 -0.74
C ILE A 142 -6.82 6.88 0.18
N MET A 143 -6.55 6.64 1.46
CA MET A 143 -6.40 7.71 2.47
C MET A 143 -5.27 8.68 2.13
N PRO A 144 -4.06 8.22 1.75
CA PRO A 144 -2.97 9.13 1.37
C PRO A 144 -3.28 9.94 0.11
N LYS A 145 -3.95 9.36 -0.89
CA LYS A 145 -4.37 10.06 -2.12
C LYS A 145 -5.35 11.19 -1.83
N ILE A 146 -6.35 10.96 -0.97
CA ILE A 146 -7.30 12.00 -0.56
C ILE A 146 -6.58 13.15 0.17
N TYR A 147 -5.64 12.82 1.05
CA TYR A 147 -4.87 13.83 1.79
C TYR A 147 -4.01 14.68 0.86
N SER A 148 -3.32 14.08 -0.10
CA SER A 148 -2.44 14.82 -1.02
C SER A 148 -3.21 15.72 -1.99
N ALA A 149 -4.42 15.33 -2.38
CA ALA A 149 -5.30 16.13 -3.25
C ALA A 149 -5.71 17.46 -2.63
N GLN A 150 -5.78 17.57 -1.30
CA GLN A 150 -6.15 18.80 -0.60
C GLN A 150 -5.00 19.83 -0.51
N ASN A 151 -3.74 19.39 -0.58
CA ASN A 151 -2.56 20.24 -0.44
C ASN A 151 -1.46 19.87 -1.46
N THR A 152 -1.83 19.85 -2.71
CA THR A 152 -1.06 19.33 -3.84
C THR A 152 0.36 19.90 -3.91
N LEU A 153 0.51 21.23 -4.02
CA LEU A 153 1.82 21.88 -4.17
C LEU A 153 2.73 21.68 -2.95
N LYS A 154 2.17 21.81 -1.74
CA LYS A 154 2.95 21.59 -0.50
C LYS A 154 3.43 20.16 -0.40
N PHE A 155 2.60 19.22 -0.81
CA PHE A 155 2.96 17.79 -0.82
C PHE A 155 4.03 17.51 -1.87
N CYS A 156 3.90 18.03 -3.10
CA CYS A 156 4.91 17.92 -4.15
C CYS A 156 6.28 18.41 -3.70
N ARG A 157 6.33 19.59 -3.06
CA ARG A 157 7.59 20.15 -2.54
C ARG A 157 8.27 19.25 -1.51
N LYS A 158 7.50 18.58 -0.64
CA LYS A 158 8.02 17.61 0.32
C LYS A 158 8.42 16.29 -0.33
N ALA A 159 7.66 15.83 -1.31
CA ALA A 159 7.86 14.55 -1.98
C ALA A 159 8.98 14.58 -3.03
N ALA A 160 9.25 15.72 -3.66
CA ALA A 160 10.21 15.86 -4.75
C ALA A 160 11.60 15.24 -4.48
N PRO A 161 12.25 15.42 -3.30
CA PRO A 161 13.56 14.80 -3.05
C PRO A 161 13.47 13.27 -2.98
N ALA A 162 12.45 12.71 -2.34
CA ALA A 162 12.27 11.27 -2.20
C ALA A 162 11.92 10.63 -3.56
N ILE A 163 11.04 11.25 -4.32
CA ILE A 163 10.66 10.76 -5.67
C ILE A 163 11.84 10.86 -6.64
N SER A 164 12.66 11.90 -6.55
CA SER A 164 13.89 12.01 -7.35
C SER A 164 14.88 10.88 -7.03
N PHE A 165 15.00 10.50 -5.76
CA PHE A 165 15.81 9.36 -5.35
C PHE A 165 15.25 8.04 -5.89
N LEU A 166 13.92 7.82 -5.76
CA LEU A 166 13.26 6.64 -6.32
C LEU A 166 13.39 6.56 -7.84
N LYS A 167 13.25 7.69 -8.56
CA LYS A 167 13.47 7.75 -10.00
C LYS A 167 14.88 7.30 -10.39
N LYS A 168 15.90 7.71 -9.62
CA LYS A 168 17.28 7.29 -9.85
C LYS A 168 17.49 5.80 -9.54
N PHE A 169 16.88 5.31 -8.46
CA PHE A 169 16.99 3.92 -8.03
C PHE A 169 16.31 2.95 -9.01
N PHE A 170 15.09 3.27 -9.45
CA PHE A 170 14.31 2.46 -10.37
C PHE A 170 14.57 2.79 -11.86
N SER A 171 15.53 3.68 -12.17
CA SER A 171 15.87 4.08 -13.54
C SER A 171 16.07 2.89 -14.49
N PRO A 172 16.82 1.83 -14.14
CA PRO A 172 17.01 0.71 -15.05
C PRO A 172 15.71 -0.04 -15.37
N LEU A 173 14.82 -0.16 -14.38
CA LEU A 173 13.51 -0.82 -14.55
C LEU A 173 12.53 0.05 -15.33
N SER A 174 12.48 1.35 -15.05
CA SER A 174 11.57 2.27 -15.74
C SER A 174 11.94 2.45 -17.22
N LEU A 175 13.23 2.42 -17.54
CA LEU A 175 13.70 2.43 -18.94
C LEU A 175 13.27 1.17 -19.70
N SER A 176 13.33 0.01 -19.06
CA SER A 176 12.88 -1.25 -19.67
C SER A 176 11.39 -1.25 -19.99
N LEU A 177 10.56 -0.61 -19.15
CA LEU A 177 9.12 -0.51 -19.34
C LEU A 177 8.70 0.48 -20.44
N ILE A 178 9.49 1.54 -20.66
CA ILE A 178 9.19 2.57 -21.66
C ILE A 178 9.66 2.12 -23.06
N HIS A 179 10.63 1.21 -23.14
CA HIS A 179 11.14 0.68 -24.41
C HIS A 179 10.31 -0.48 -24.99
N ILE A 180 9.24 -0.92 -24.34
CA ILE A 180 8.30 -1.92 -24.82
C ILE A 180 7.09 -1.22 -25.45
#